data_02749d542f01590016ab775a19d512c6
#
_entry.id   02749d542f01590016ab775a19d512c6
#
_cell.length_a   1.000
_cell.length_b   1.000
_cell.length_c   1.000
_cell.angle_alpha   90.00
_cell.angle_beta   90.00
_cell.angle_gamma   90.00
#
_symmetry.space_group_name_H-M   'P 1'
#
loop_
_entity.id
_entity.type
_entity.pdbx_description
1 polymer ?
#
loop_
_entity_poly.entity_id
_entity_poly.type
_entity_poly.pdbx_seq_one_letter_code
_entity_poly.pdbx_strand_id
1 'polypeptide(L)'
;MSFGITKTIPAKRGQDELDSLYDGRLKEFEFHMAGKPSKLNVGDYVYTIFHDQLVGRLKIKELIGGATNPKSGRPRTLIMVECPGERLEIPIPRQGHRGTRYYDGAEWPKE
;
A
#
# COMPACT_ATOMS: atom_id res chain seq x y z
N MET A 1 -17.23 -1.40 4.55
CA MET A 1 -16.42 -0.32 3.99
C MET A 1 -14.94 -0.62 4.24
N SER A 2 -14.14 -0.63 3.20
CA SER A 2 -12.71 -0.87 3.34
C SER A 2 -11.99 0.41 3.70
N PHE A 3 -11.19 0.38 4.76
CA PHE A 3 -10.34 1.49 5.17
C PHE A 3 -8.89 1.13 4.92
N GLY A 4 -8.04 2.12 4.73
CA GLY A 4 -6.63 1.87 4.55
C GLY A 4 -5.83 3.12 4.23
N ILE A 5 -4.76 2.90 3.50
CA ILE A 5 -3.86 3.97 3.08
C ILE A 5 -3.58 3.81 1.59
N THR A 6 -3.18 4.90 0.95
CA THR A 6 -2.64 4.86 -0.42
C THR A 6 -1.12 4.99 -0.36
N LYS A 7 -0.46 4.24 -1.23
CA LYS A 7 0.98 4.29 -1.45
C LYS A 7 1.24 4.38 -2.94
N THR A 8 2.10 5.31 -3.33
CA THR A 8 2.49 5.43 -4.73
C THR A 8 3.71 4.57 -5.00
N ILE A 9 3.61 3.71 -6.00
CA ILE A 9 4.76 2.93 -6.47
C ILE A 9 5.49 3.80 -7.48
N PRO A 10 6.76 4.17 -7.22
CA PRO A 10 7.51 5.02 -8.16
C PRO A 10 7.64 4.36 -9.53
N ALA A 11 7.42 5.15 -10.58
CA ALA A 11 7.53 4.64 -11.96
C ALA A 11 8.90 4.04 -12.25
N LYS A 12 9.95 4.59 -11.65
CA LYS A 12 11.31 4.08 -11.82
C LYS A 12 11.55 2.67 -11.30
N ARG A 13 10.69 2.19 -10.41
CA ARG A 13 10.76 0.79 -9.94
C ARG A 13 10.23 -0.19 -10.96
N GLY A 14 9.43 0.33 -11.91
CA GLY A 14 8.99 -0.42 -13.08
C GLY A 14 7.76 -1.28 -12.87
N GLN A 15 7.21 -1.70 -13.99
CA GLN A 15 6.00 -2.52 -14.05
C GLN A 15 6.20 -3.88 -13.37
N ASP A 16 7.40 -4.45 -13.48
CA ASP A 16 7.66 -5.78 -12.92
C ASP A 16 7.54 -5.80 -11.39
N GLU A 17 8.00 -4.76 -10.71
CA GLU A 17 7.86 -4.69 -9.26
C GLU A 17 6.39 -4.56 -8.87
N LEU A 18 5.63 -3.75 -9.60
CA LEU A 18 4.19 -3.66 -9.38
C LEU A 18 3.53 -5.02 -9.59
N ASP A 19 3.85 -5.68 -10.71
CA ASP A 19 3.25 -6.98 -11.05
C ASP A 19 3.53 -8.02 -9.97
N SER A 20 4.72 -7.99 -9.35
CA SER A 20 5.09 -8.95 -8.31
C SER A 20 4.17 -8.94 -7.10
N LEU A 21 3.50 -7.81 -6.84
CA LEU A 21 2.55 -7.70 -5.74
C LEU A 21 1.24 -8.45 -6.03
N TYR A 22 0.97 -8.76 -7.29
CA TYR A 22 -0.33 -9.25 -7.72
C TYR A 22 -0.30 -10.58 -8.47
N ASP A 23 0.86 -11.06 -8.88
CA ASP A 23 0.95 -12.25 -9.75
C ASP A 23 1.27 -13.57 -9.04
N GLY A 24 1.39 -13.54 -7.73
CA GLY A 24 1.64 -14.74 -6.95
C GLY A 24 3.10 -15.08 -6.69
N ARG A 25 4.05 -14.27 -7.19
CA ARG A 25 5.48 -14.49 -6.93
C ARG A 25 5.85 -14.31 -5.47
N LEU A 26 5.19 -13.38 -4.79
CA LEU A 26 5.45 -13.05 -3.39
C LEU A 26 4.33 -13.57 -2.51
N LYS A 27 4.66 -13.94 -1.27
CA LYS A 27 3.67 -14.28 -0.25
C LYS A 27 3.32 -13.08 0.61
N GLU A 28 4.25 -12.14 0.72
CA GLU A 28 4.06 -10.93 1.50
C GLU A 28 4.98 -9.84 0.98
N PHE A 29 4.67 -8.59 1.33
CA PHE A 29 5.48 -7.44 0.97
C PHE A 29 5.47 -6.45 2.12
N GLU A 30 6.56 -5.68 2.26
CA GLU A 30 6.69 -4.69 3.32
C GLU A 30 6.58 -3.28 2.76
N PHE A 31 5.60 -2.54 3.27
CA PHE A 31 5.56 -1.09 3.12
C PHE A 31 5.95 -0.46 4.45
N HIS A 32 6.18 0.83 4.47
CA HIS A 32 6.43 1.54 5.72
C HIS A 32 5.84 2.94 5.67
N MET A 33 5.54 3.49 6.86
CA MET A 33 5.05 4.85 6.97
C MET A 33 5.74 5.53 8.14
N ALA A 34 5.88 6.86 8.04
CA ALA A 34 6.47 7.66 9.11
C ALA A 34 5.57 7.63 10.35
N GLY A 35 6.19 7.52 11.51
CA GLY A 35 5.49 7.55 12.78
C GLY A 35 4.65 6.31 13.05
N LYS A 36 3.65 6.48 13.91
CA LYS A 36 2.74 5.42 14.33
C LYS A 36 1.35 5.71 13.74
N PRO A 37 0.74 4.75 13.04
CA PRO A 37 -0.58 4.99 12.47
C PRO A 37 -1.63 5.06 13.60
N SER A 38 -2.50 6.06 13.52
CA SER A 38 -3.57 6.24 14.50
C SER A 38 -4.89 5.60 14.09
N LYS A 39 -5.06 5.34 12.79
CA LYS A 39 -6.34 4.86 12.24
C LYS A 39 -6.20 3.63 11.37
N LEU A 40 -5.05 2.98 11.37
CA LEU A 40 -4.78 1.83 10.53
C LEU A 40 -4.73 0.56 11.38
N ASN A 41 -5.41 -0.48 10.92
CA ASN A 41 -5.50 -1.74 11.65
C ASN A 41 -5.19 -2.93 10.73
N VAL A 42 -4.82 -4.05 11.35
CA VAL A 42 -4.71 -5.32 10.62
C VAL A 42 -6.08 -5.62 10.01
N GLY A 43 -6.09 -6.04 8.75
CA GLY A 43 -7.32 -6.24 7.99
C GLY A 43 -7.69 -5.08 7.09
N ASP A 44 -7.14 -3.90 7.33
CA ASP A 44 -7.26 -2.76 6.42
C ASP A 44 -6.39 -2.99 5.18
N TYR A 45 -6.40 -2.06 4.24
CA TYR A 45 -5.74 -2.24 2.95
C TYR A 45 -4.69 -1.18 2.66
N VAL A 46 -3.68 -1.58 1.90
CA VAL A 46 -2.77 -0.66 1.20
C VAL A 46 -3.22 -0.61 -0.25
N TYR A 47 -3.70 0.54 -0.68
CA TYR A 47 -4.12 0.78 -2.06
C TYR A 47 -2.92 1.34 -2.82
N THR A 48 -2.57 0.73 -3.95
CA THR A 48 -1.38 1.13 -4.71
C THR A 48 -1.75 2.04 -5.87
N ILE A 49 -0.95 3.10 -6.04
CA ILE A 49 -1.09 4.04 -7.15
C ILE A 49 0.16 3.90 -8.03
N PHE A 50 -0.04 3.77 -9.33
CA PHE A 50 1.04 3.64 -10.30
C PHE A 50 0.67 4.42 -11.55
N HIS A 51 1.55 5.30 -12.02
CA HIS A 51 1.30 6.20 -13.15
C HIS A 51 -0.03 6.98 -13.01
N ASP A 52 -0.25 7.54 -11.80
CA ASP A 52 -1.44 8.31 -11.48
C ASP A 52 -2.75 7.54 -11.68
N GLN A 53 -2.71 6.23 -11.39
CA GLN A 53 -3.87 5.37 -11.43
C GLN A 53 -3.88 4.46 -10.20
N LEU A 54 -5.06 4.31 -9.59
CA LEU A 54 -5.27 3.33 -8.54
C LEU A 54 -5.37 1.97 -9.23
N VAL A 55 -4.44 1.07 -8.94
CA VAL A 55 -4.30 -0.19 -9.69
C VAL A 55 -4.63 -1.44 -8.89
N GLY A 56 -4.65 -1.37 -7.57
CA GLY A 56 -4.93 -2.53 -6.76
C GLY A 56 -4.85 -2.25 -5.27
N ARG A 57 -5.06 -3.27 -4.47
CA ARG A 57 -4.95 -3.19 -3.02
C ARG A 57 -4.42 -4.49 -2.44
N LEU A 58 -3.76 -4.38 -1.27
CA LEU A 58 -3.21 -5.53 -0.55
C LEU A 58 -3.67 -5.45 0.89
N LYS A 59 -4.08 -6.58 1.45
CA LYS A 59 -4.59 -6.63 2.81
C LYS A 59 -3.44 -6.62 3.82
N ILE A 60 -3.57 -5.80 4.85
CA ILE A 60 -2.57 -5.69 5.90
C ILE A 60 -2.68 -6.90 6.84
N LYS A 61 -1.59 -7.63 7.00
CA LYS A 61 -1.55 -8.78 7.89
C LYS A 61 -0.85 -8.48 9.22
N GLU A 62 0.03 -7.47 9.25
CA GLU A 62 0.77 -7.13 10.46
C GLU A 62 1.26 -5.68 10.41
N LEU A 63 1.25 -5.03 11.57
CA LEU A 63 1.81 -3.69 11.76
C LEU A 63 2.91 -3.81 12.80
N ILE A 64 4.14 -3.45 12.43
CA ILE A 64 5.32 -3.60 13.29
C ILE A 64 5.85 -2.22 13.67
N GLY A 65 5.70 -1.86 14.94
CA GLY A 65 6.26 -0.63 15.48
C GLY A 65 7.71 -0.81 15.93
N GLY A 66 8.31 0.27 16.37
CA GLY A 66 9.67 0.24 16.91
C GLY A 66 10.78 0.31 15.87
N ALA A 67 10.45 0.34 14.59
CA ALA A 67 11.43 0.51 13.52
C ALA A 67 11.83 1.98 13.41
N THR A 68 12.98 2.24 12.80
CA THR A 68 13.45 3.59 12.54
C THR A 68 13.84 3.73 11.07
N ASN A 69 13.70 4.94 10.56
CA ASN A 69 14.16 5.27 9.20
C ASN A 69 15.69 5.31 9.23
N PRO A 70 16.39 4.49 8.44
CA PRO A 70 17.86 4.45 8.48
C PRO A 70 18.53 5.74 8.06
N LYS A 71 17.85 6.61 7.32
CA LYS A 71 18.41 7.90 6.89
C LYS A 71 18.19 9.01 7.90
N SER A 72 17.01 9.07 8.51
CA SER A 72 16.64 10.17 9.41
C SER A 72 16.69 9.81 10.88
N GLY A 73 16.72 8.52 11.23
CA GLY A 73 16.60 8.05 12.60
C GLY A 73 15.22 8.21 13.22
N ARG A 74 14.25 8.72 12.46
CA ARG A 74 12.89 8.93 12.97
C ARG A 74 12.11 7.63 13.04
N PRO A 75 11.18 7.52 14.01
CA PRO A 75 10.34 6.32 14.11
C PRO A 75 9.50 6.10 12.86
N ARG A 76 9.34 4.83 12.50
CA ARG A 76 8.41 4.45 11.43
C ARG A 76 7.76 3.10 11.77
N THR A 77 6.62 2.84 11.13
CA THR A 77 5.91 1.57 11.27
C THR A 77 6.08 0.77 9.99
N LEU A 78 6.39 -0.51 10.13
CA LEU A 78 6.43 -1.44 9.00
C LEU A 78 5.04 -2.02 8.81
N ILE A 79 4.60 -2.05 7.55
CA ILE A 79 3.27 -2.53 7.18
C ILE A 79 3.45 -3.78 6.32
N MET A 80 3.19 -4.94 6.90
CA MET A 80 3.27 -6.22 6.17
C MET A 80 1.93 -6.51 5.54
N VAL A 81 1.93 -6.76 4.23
CA VAL A 81 0.72 -7.05 3.48
C VAL A 81 0.78 -8.46 2.90
N GLU A 82 -0.40 -9.06 2.71
CA GLU A 82 -0.54 -10.36 2.08
C GLU A 82 -0.43 -10.22 0.56
N CYS A 83 0.29 -11.12 -0.07
CA CYS A 83 0.40 -11.21 -1.52
C CYS A 83 -0.05 -12.59 -1.98
N PRO A 84 -0.66 -12.72 -3.15
CA PRO A 84 -0.99 -11.64 -4.07
C PRO A 84 -2.14 -10.79 -3.56
N GLY A 85 -2.13 -9.51 -3.95
CA GLY A 85 -3.22 -8.60 -3.66
C GLY A 85 -4.34 -8.71 -4.70
N GLU A 86 -5.29 -7.79 -4.61
CA GLU A 86 -6.40 -7.67 -5.56
C GLU A 86 -6.08 -6.57 -6.56
N ARG A 87 -5.96 -6.92 -7.83
CA ARG A 87 -5.67 -5.96 -8.89
C ARG A 87 -6.95 -5.53 -9.58
N LEU A 88 -7.08 -4.22 -9.82
CA LEU A 88 -8.22 -3.71 -10.58
C LEU A 88 -8.08 -4.07 -12.06
N GLU A 89 -9.16 -4.58 -12.63
CA GLU A 89 -9.22 -4.86 -14.05
C GLU A 89 -9.16 -3.57 -14.86
N ILE A 90 -9.85 -2.53 -14.36
CA ILE A 90 -9.85 -1.20 -14.95
C ILE A 90 -9.31 -0.23 -13.90
N PRO A 91 -8.06 0.28 -14.07
CA PRO A 91 -7.50 1.24 -13.11
C PRO A 91 -8.34 2.52 -13.02
N ILE A 92 -8.31 3.13 -11.84
CA ILE A 92 -9.08 4.34 -11.56
C ILE A 92 -8.12 5.53 -11.51
N PRO A 93 -8.37 6.60 -12.26
CA PRO A 93 -7.51 7.79 -12.18
C PRO A 93 -7.42 8.32 -10.76
N ARG A 94 -6.19 8.45 -10.25
CA ARG A 94 -5.93 8.99 -8.93
C ARG A 94 -4.49 9.46 -8.87
N GLN A 95 -4.30 10.74 -8.58
CA GLN A 95 -2.97 11.34 -8.54
C GLN A 95 -2.08 10.68 -7.48
N GLY A 96 -0.83 10.40 -7.86
CA GLY A 96 0.19 9.92 -6.94
C GLY A 96 0.61 10.99 -5.94
N HIS A 97 1.25 10.56 -4.85
CA HIS A 97 1.71 11.44 -3.79
C HIS A 97 2.94 10.85 -3.11
N ARG A 98 3.61 11.65 -2.30
CA ARG A 98 4.70 11.17 -1.46
C ARG A 98 4.17 10.66 -0.13
N GLY A 99 4.86 9.68 0.45
CA GLY A 99 4.51 9.16 1.77
C GLY A 99 3.22 8.37 1.78
N THR A 100 2.46 8.56 2.84
CA THR A 100 1.27 7.77 3.13
C THR A 100 0.08 8.71 3.32
N ARG A 101 -1.07 8.37 2.73
CA ARG A 101 -2.33 9.08 2.95
C ARG A 101 -3.41 8.08 3.34
N TYR A 102 -4.26 8.47 4.27
CA TYR A 102 -5.42 7.66 4.60
C TYR A 102 -6.45 7.69 3.47
N TYR A 103 -7.12 6.56 3.29
CA TYR A 103 -8.09 6.39 2.22
C TYR A 103 -9.21 5.47 2.70
N ASP A 104 -10.44 5.87 2.47
CA ASP A 104 -11.63 5.12 2.91
C ASP A 104 -12.11 4.07 1.90
N GLY A 105 -11.43 3.93 0.77
CA GLY A 105 -11.83 2.97 -0.26
C GLY A 105 -13.04 3.39 -1.07
N ALA A 106 -13.45 4.66 -1.01
CA ALA A 106 -14.70 5.12 -1.64
C ALA A 106 -14.79 4.84 -3.14
N GLU A 107 -13.65 4.89 -3.85
CA GLU A 107 -13.62 4.64 -5.29
C GLU A 107 -13.43 3.16 -5.65
N TRP A 108 -13.16 2.31 -4.67
CA TRP A 108 -12.99 0.89 -4.93
C TRP A 108 -14.30 0.27 -5.35
N PRO A 109 -14.31 -0.56 -6.42
CA PRO A 109 -15.54 -1.19 -6.88
C PRO A 109 -16.21 -2.02 -5.79
N LYS A 110 -17.52 -1.90 -5.68
CA LYS A 110 -18.30 -2.73 -4.75
C LYS A 110 -18.47 -4.13 -5.33
N GLU A 111 -18.33 -5.09 -4.48
CA GLU A 111 -18.56 -6.49 -4.84
C GLU A 111 -20.06 -6.81 -4.97
#